data_511dd349eb1634f842271f2a96ff8db0
#
_entry.id   511dd349eb1634f842271f2a96ff8db0
#
_cell.length_a   1.000
_cell.length_b   1.000
_cell.length_c   1.000
_cell.angle_alpha   90.00
_cell.angle_beta   90.00
_cell.angle_gamma   90.00
#
_symmetry.space_group_name_H-M   'P 1'
#
loop_
_entity.id
_entity.type
_entity.pdbx_description
1 polymer ?
#
loop_
_entity_poly.entity_id
_entity_poly.type
_entity_poly.pdbx_seq_one_letter_code
_entity_poly.pdbx_strand_id
1 'polypeptide(L)'
;MEPLAAGDPVRVSDFEIRGRLGAGGMGTVFLGRSPGGRAVAVKVVHTHLAQQAEFRRRFQREVTAALAVGGAFTAPVVAAGPEDDPPWIATVYVPGPSLAQAVARSGPLPEVSVWPLAAGLAEALRAIHANDLLHRDLKPSNVLLAADGPRVIDFGIARTMDATALTSTGVVIGTPGFMSPEQAEGGQLGPASDIFSLGAVLAFAATGVEPFGEGPPVAVLHRVVASEPRLVGLQGPVRPLITACLAKNPADRPTTAQLLDQITSCWDPPVDFPDASPWPQAVTVVINAYTSSATARYTEHATTSPPTASTATTADREDLARRHSHACELGGAGEHAESA
;
A
#
# COMPACT_ATOMS: atom_id res chain seq x y z
N MET A 1 -4.04 3.54 -14.79
CA MET A 1 -5.40 3.15 -14.37
C MET A 1 -6.18 2.68 -15.58
N GLU A 2 -6.81 1.50 -15.49
CA GLU A 2 -7.54 0.84 -16.55
C GLU A 2 -9.06 0.89 -16.28
N PRO A 3 -9.91 0.85 -17.31
CA PRO A 3 -11.35 0.70 -17.14
C PRO A 3 -11.68 -0.64 -16.47
N LEU A 4 -12.88 -0.76 -15.88
CA LEU A 4 -13.37 -2.01 -15.32
C LEU A 4 -13.56 -3.03 -16.46
N ALA A 5 -13.14 -4.27 -16.21
CA ALA A 5 -13.36 -5.39 -17.11
C ALA A 5 -14.72 -6.07 -16.80
N ALA A 6 -15.20 -6.88 -17.75
CA ALA A 6 -16.36 -7.72 -17.50
C ALA A 6 -16.08 -8.67 -16.31
N GLY A 7 -16.98 -8.65 -15.31
CA GLY A 7 -16.81 -9.43 -14.08
C GLY A 7 -16.14 -8.69 -12.91
N ASP A 8 -15.65 -7.47 -13.12
CA ASP A 8 -15.19 -6.65 -11.99
C ASP A 8 -16.37 -6.20 -11.12
N PRO A 9 -16.17 -6.11 -9.81
CA PRO A 9 -17.20 -5.61 -8.92
C PRO A 9 -17.46 -4.12 -9.20
N VAL A 10 -18.71 -3.69 -9.25
CA VAL A 10 -19.09 -2.27 -9.30
C VAL A 10 -19.10 -1.65 -7.90
N ARG A 11 -19.13 -2.49 -6.86
CA ARG A 11 -19.11 -2.10 -5.45
C ARG A 11 -18.41 -3.18 -4.61
N VAL A 12 -17.66 -2.74 -3.61
CA VAL A 12 -17.07 -3.61 -2.57
C VAL A 12 -17.45 -2.98 -1.24
N SER A 13 -18.28 -3.64 -0.44
CA SER A 13 -18.88 -3.05 0.76
C SER A 13 -19.49 -1.66 0.44
N ASP A 14 -19.11 -0.63 1.16
CA ASP A 14 -19.60 0.74 0.96
C ASP A 14 -18.83 1.51 -0.13
N PHE A 15 -17.78 0.92 -0.71
CA PHE A 15 -16.97 1.58 -1.73
C PHE A 15 -17.52 1.34 -3.14
N GLU A 16 -17.78 2.42 -3.85
CA GLU A 16 -18.11 2.39 -5.27
C GLU A 16 -16.82 2.26 -6.10
N ILE A 17 -16.74 1.24 -6.95
CA ILE A 17 -15.53 0.95 -7.74
C ILE A 17 -15.58 1.72 -9.07
N ARG A 18 -14.43 2.37 -9.41
CA ARG A 18 -14.32 3.31 -10.53
C ARG A 18 -13.33 2.88 -11.62
N GLY A 19 -12.42 1.97 -11.32
CA GLY A 19 -11.43 1.48 -12.28
C GLY A 19 -10.43 0.56 -11.64
N ARG A 20 -9.59 -0.09 -12.46
CA ARG A 20 -8.48 -0.92 -12.00
C ARG A 20 -7.23 -0.08 -11.81
N LEU A 21 -6.56 -0.23 -10.68
CA LEU A 21 -5.23 0.33 -10.40
C LEU A 21 -4.14 -0.67 -10.75
N GLY A 22 -4.42 -1.97 -10.61
CA GLY A 22 -3.50 -3.04 -10.94
C GLY A 22 -4.04 -4.41 -10.55
N ALA A 23 -3.32 -5.46 -10.95
CA ALA A 23 -3.58 -6.83 -10.55
C ALA A 23 -2.26 -7.52 -10.18
N GLY A 24 -2.30 -8.45 -9.25
CA GLY A 24 -1.14 -9.24 -8.81
C GLY A 24 -1.55 -10.63 -8.36
N GLY A 25 -0.58 -11.42 -7.88
CA GLY A 25 -0.80 -12.82 -7.48
C GLY A 25 -1.81 -13.02 -6.35
N MET A 26 -2.05 -11.98 -5.53
CA MET A 26 -2.96 -12.08 -4.38
C MET A 26 -4.35 -11.53 -4.66
N GLY A 27 -4.51 -10.66 -5.66
CA GLY A 27 -5.78 -10.00 -5.89
C GLY A 27 -5.69 -8.87 -6.89
N THR A 28 -6.82 -8.22 -7.10
CA THR A 28 -6.95 -7.04 -7.96
C THR A 28 -7.15 -5.80 -7.09
N VAL A 29 -6.46 -4.72 -7.44
CA VAL A 29 -6.57 -3.43 -6.76
C VAL A 29 -7.41 -2.48 -7.61
N PHE A 30 -8.43 -1.93 -7.02
CA PHE A 30 -9.37 -1.03 -7.65
C PHE A 30 -9.28 0.39 -7.07
N LEU A 31 -9.52 1.39 -7.88
CA LEU A 31 -9.87 2.72 -7.38
C LEU A 31 -11.32 2.69 -6.93
N GLY A 32 -11.55 3.01 -5.67
CA GLY A 32 -12.86 3.11 -5.06
C GLY A 32 -13.17 4.53 -4.58
N ARG A 33 -14.46 4.79 -4.37
CA ARG A 33 -14.98 6.00 -3.75
C ARG A 33 -15.77 5.63 -2.50
N SER A 34 -15.40 6.21 -1.35
CA SER A 34 -16.17 6.05 -0.12
C SER A 34 -17.49 6.83 -0.17
N PRO A 35 -18.47 6.53 0.70
CA PRO A 35 -19.73 7.30 0.79
C PRO A 35 -19.50 8.80 1.04
N GLY A 36 -18.47 9.16 1.82
CA GLY A 36 -18.06 10.55 2.06
C GLY A 36 -17.26 11.18 0.92
N GLY A 37 -17.16 10.51 -0.23
CA GLY A 37 -16.50 11.06 -1.40
C GLY A 37 -14.96 10.90 -1.43
N ARG A 38 -14.28 10.19 -0.52
CA ARG A 38 -12.82 10.01 -0.52
C ARG A 38 -12.38 8.93 -1.50
N ALA A 39 -11.26 9.18 -2.19
CA ALA A 39 -10.62 8.16 -3.01
C ALA A 39 -9.91 7.12 -2.15
N VAL A 40 -10.09 5.84 -2.47
CA VAL A 40 -9.48 4.71 -1.80
C VAL A 40 -8.93 3.71 -2.82
N ALA A 41 -7.90 2.98 -2.44
CA ALA A 41 -7.43 1.81 -3.18
C ALA A 41 -8.01 0.57 -2.49
N VAL A 42 -8.86 -0.19 -3.19
CA VAL A 42 -9.54 -1.37 -2.66
C VAL A 42 -8.90 -2.61 -3.28
N LYS A 43 -8.20 -3.40 -2.48
CA LYS A 43 -7.61 -4.68 -2.88
C LYS A 43 -8.57 -5.80 -2.54
N VAL A 44 -9.03 -6.50 -3.57
CA VAL A 44 -9.92 -7.68 -3.46
C VAL A 44 -9.09 -8.93 -3.69
N VAL A 45 -9.13 -9.83 -2.72
CA VAL A 45 -8.34 -11.08 -2.75
C VAL A 45 -8.92 -12.04 -3.77
N HIS A 46 -8.04 -12.76 -4.49
CA HIS A 46 -8.49 -13.79 -5.44
C HIS A 46 -9.20 -14.95 -4.72
N THR A 47 -10.29 -15.44 -5.30
CA THR A 47 -11.17 -16.48 -4.74
C THR A 47 -10.39 -17.76 -4.36
N HIS A 48 -9.41 -18.16 -5.16
CA HIS A 48 -8.63 -19.38 -4.87
C HIS A 48 -7.79 -19.28 -3.59
N LEU A 49 -7.34 -18.06 -3.19
CA LEU A 49 -6.67 -17.81 -1.92
C LEU A 49 -7.70 -17.68 -0.79
N ALA A 50 -8.81 -17.02 -1.07
CA ALA A 50 -9.91 -16.83 -0.14
C ALA A 50 -10.52 -18.15 0.37
N GLN A 51 -10.46 -19.22 -0.42
CA GLN A 51 -10.92 -20.56 -0.05
C GLN A 51 -10.01 -21.29 0.94
N GLN A 52 -8.76 -20.82 1.14
CA GLN A 52 -7.80 -21.42 2.07
C GLN A 52 -8.03 -20.88 3.48
N ALA A 53 -8.46 -21.75 4.42
CA ALA A 53 -8.75 -21.32 5.79
C ALA A 53 -7.53 -20.75 6.53
N GLU A 54 -6.34 -21.24 6.21
CA GLU A 54 -5.09 -20.73 6.79
C GLU A 54 -4.75 -19.32 6.27
N PHE A 55 -4.97 -19.08 4.98
CA PHE A 55 -4.83 -17.75 4.39
C PHE A 55 -5.80 -16.76 5.06
N ARG A 56 -7.08 -17.08 5.22
CA ARG A 56 -8.08 -16.20 5.86
C ARG A 56 -7.69 -15.83 7.28
N ARG A 57 -7.26 -16.82 8.10
CA ARG A 57 -6.83 -16.55 9.48
C ARG A 57 -5.61 -15.64 9.57
N ARG A 58 -4.65 -15.78 8.65
CA ARG A 58 -3.48 -14.88 8.56
C ARG A 58 -3.88 -13.51 8.09
N PHE A 59 -4.64 -13.43 7.00
CA PHE A 59 -5.15 -12.17 6.46
C PHE A 59 -5.88 -11.34 7.52
N GLN A 60 -6.77 -11.97 8.29
CA GLN A 60 -7.50 -11.31 9.38
C GLN A 60 -6.56 -10.73 10.45
N ARG A 61 -5.55 -11.50 10.90
CA ARG A 61 -4.57 -11.01 11.88
C ARG A 61 -3.73 -9.85 11.34
N GLU A 62 -3.22 -9.98 10.12
CA GLU A 62 -2.39 -8.96 9.49
C GLU A 62 -3.19 -7.68 9.20
N VAL A 63 -4.44 -7.79 8.77
CA VAL A 63 -5.36 -6.64 8.60
C VAL A 63 -5.60 -5.92 9.93
N THR A 64 -5.82 -6.67 11.02
CA THR A 64 -6.02 -6.06 12.35
C THR A 64 -4.80 -5.25 12.78
N ALA A 65 -3.60 -5.78 12.57
CA ALA A 65 -2.37 -5.06 12.88
C ALA A 65 -2.14 -3.87 11.91
N ALA A 66 -2.44 -4.05 10.62
CA ALA A 66 -2.30 -2.99 9.62
C ALA A 66 -3.22 -1.78 9.86
N LEU A 67 -4.40 -1.98 10.47
CA LEU A 67 -5.29 -0.90 10.89
C LEU A 67 -4.66 0.02 11.96
N ALA A 68 -3.72 -0.50 12.75
CA ALA A 68 -2.98 0.26 13.75
C ALA A 68 -1.77 1.01 13.17
N VAL A 69 -1.31 0.65 11.96
CA VAL A 69 -0.17 1.31 11.32
C VAL A 69 -0.60 2.69 10.84
N GLY A 70 -0.14 3.70 11.52
CA GLY A 70 -0.20 5.10 11.08
C GLY A 70 1.16 5.55 10.56
N GLY A 71 1.21 6.73 9.97
CA GLY A 71 2.48 7.37 9.57
C GLY A 71 2.35 8.16 8.27
N ALA A 72 3.18 9.20 8.16
CA ALA A 72 3.17 10.10 7.00
C ALA A 72 3.62 9.39 5.71
N PHE A 73 4.40 8.33 5.82
CA PHE A 73 5.02 7.65 4.69
C PHE A 73 4.43 6.25 4.39
N THR A 74 3.27 5.92 4.99
CA THR A 74 2.48 4.73 4.65
C THR A 74 1.16 5.15 4.00
N ALA A 75 0.51 4.24 3.26
CA ALA A 75 -0.88 4.40 2.86
C ALA A 75 -1.78 3.76 3.93
N PRO A 76 -2.42 4.55 4.83
CA PRO A 76 -3.19 4.01 5.93
C PRO A 76 -4.35 3.15 5.46
N VAL A 77 -4.62 2.04 6.17
CA VAL A 77 -5.83 1.25 6.01
C VAL A 77 -7.02 2.04 6.56
N VAL A 78 -8.07 2.18 5.75
CA VAL A 78 -9.29 2.91 6.13
C VAL A 78 -10.45 1.99 6.47
N ALA A 79 -10.47 0.80 5.88
CA ALA A 79 -11.46 -0.24 6.15
C ALA A 79 -10.99 -1.59 5.62
N ALA A 80 -11.57 -2.67 6.12
CA ALA A 80 -11.33 -4.01 5.61
C ALA A 80 -12.50 -4.94 5.91
N GLY A 81 -12.70 -5.95 5.05
CA GLY A 81 -13.64 -7.05 5.24
C GLY A 81 -12.90 -8.38 5.15
N PRO A 82 -12.15 -8.78 6.20
CA PRO A 82 -11.38 -10.04 6.18
C PRO A 82 -12.28 -11.28 6.21
N GLU A 83 -13.51 -11.17 6.69
CA GLU A 83 -14.50 -12.25 6.75
C GLU A 83 -15.43 -12.28 5.53
N ASP A 84 -15.40 -11.24 4.71
CA ASP A 84 -16.22 -11.16 3.49
C ASP A 84 -15.78 -12.19 2.44
N ASP A 85 -16.61 -12.40 1.45
CA ASP A 85 -16.32 -13.31 0.34
C ASP A 85 -16.53 -12.63 -1.02
N PRO A 86 -15.41 -12.27 -1.71
CA PRO A 86 -14.01 -12.44 -1.32
C PRO A 86 -13.54 -11.41 -0.25
N PRO A 87 -12.51 -11.73 0.56
CA PRO A 87 -11.89 -10.79 1.49
C PRO A 87 -11.31 -9.58 0.76
N TRP A 88 -11.31 -8.42 1.43
CA TRP A 88 -10.80 -7.17 0.85
C TRP A 88 -10.19 -6.26 1.92
N ILE A 89 -9.40 -5.31 1.47
CA ILE A 89 -8.84 -4.24 2.27
C ILE A 89 -8.84 -2.94 1.46
N ALA A 90 -9.16 -1.83 2.11
CA ALA A 90 -9.14 -0.49 1.52
C ALA A 90 -8.11 0.39 2.24
N THR A 91 -7.26 1.05 1.46
CA THR A 91 -6.29 2.04 1.93
C THR A 91 -6.59 3.41 1.33
N VAL A 92 -6.04 4.46 1.91
CA VAL A 92 -6.06 5.78 1.27
C VAL A 92 -5.43 5.68 -0.12
N TYR A 93 -6.12 6.21 -1.14
CA TYR A 93 -5.53 6.30 -2.48
C TYR A 93 -4.44 7.36 -2.51
N VAL A 94 -3.26 6.99 -2.98
CA VAL A 94 -2.11 7.88 -3.16
C VAL A 94 -1.96 8.16 -4.65
N PRO A 95 -2.21 9.39 -5.12
CA PRO A 95 -1.98 9.76 -6.51
C PRO A 95 -0.48 9.93 -6.76
N GLY A 96 0.08 9.07 -7.59
CA GLY A 96 1.49 9.12 -7.96
C GLY A 96 1.96 7.86 -8.68
N PRO A 97 3.06 7.93 -9.43
CA PRO A 97 3.69 6.74 -10.02
C PRO A 97 4.34 5.90 -8.93
N SER A 98 4.51 4.61 -9.18
CA SER A 98 5.45 3.83 -8.39
C SER A 98 6.90 4.27 -8.70
N LEU A 99 7.81 4.03 -7.76
CA LEU A 99 9.24 4.27 -7.97
C LEU A 99 9.77 3.53 -9.20
N ALA A 100 9.28 2.30 -9.45
CA ALA A 100 9.61 1.55 -10.66
C ALA A 100 9.18 2.30 -11.94
N GLN A 101 7.96 2.85 -11.96
CA GLN A 101 7.47 3.62 -13.09
C GLN A 101 8.20 4.96 -13.27
N ALA A 102 8.54 5.62 -12.16
CA ALA A 102 9.28 6.88 -12.19
C ALA A 102 10.69 6.68 -12.76
N VAL A 103 11.42 5.67 -12.26
CA VAL A 103 12.77 5.35 -12.76
C VAL A 103 12.75 4.89 -14.22
N ALA A 104 11.77 4.05 -14.61
CA ALA A 104 11.63 3.61 -16.01
C ALA A 104 11.37 4.77 -16.98
N ARG A 105 10.68 5.83 -16.54
CA ARG A 105 10.33 6.99 -17.38
C ARG A 105 11.36 8.11 -17.38
N SER A 106 11.98 8.34 -16.23
CA SER A 106 12.82 9.52 -15.98
C SER A 106 14.28 9.20 -15.70
N GLY A 107 14.64 7.91 -15.66
CA GLY A 107 15.96 7.45 -15.24
C GLY A 107 16.14 7.41 -13.72
N PRO A 108 17.35 7.10 -13.25
CA PRO A 108 17.68 7.03 -11.84
C PRO A 108 17.49 8.39 -11.14
N LEU A 109 17.17 8.33 -9.86
CA LEU A 109 17.02 9.53 -9.03
C LEU A 109 18.41 10.13 -8.69
N PRO A 110 18.56 11.46 -8.73
CA PRO A 110 19.75 12.11 -8.24
C PRO A 110 19.90 11.93 -6.71
N GLU A 111 21.09 11.97 -6.20
CA GLU A 111 21.39 11.74 -4.77
C GLU A 111 20.53 12.62 -3.85
N VAL A 112 20.28 13.89 -4.22
CA VAL A 112 19.45 14.82 -3.46
C VAL A 112 18.01 14.29 -3.26
N SER A 113 17.51 13.46 -4.16
CA SER A 113 16.18 12.83 -4.05
C SER A 113 16.24 11.43 -3.41
N VAL A 114 17.42 10.79 -3.39
CA VAL A 114 17.59 9.49 -2.70
C VAL A 114 17.54 9.66 -1.18
N TRP A 115 18.02 10.77 -0.63
CA TRP A 115 17.98 11.04 0.80
C TRP A 115 16.57 11.13 1.37
N PRO A 116 15.65 11.98 0.84
CA PRO A 116 14.26 12.02 1.31
C PRO A 116 13.52 10.70 1.05
N LEU A 117 13.87 9.96 -0.03
CA LEU A 117 13.35 8.61 -0.23
C LEU A 117 13.80 7.67 0.90
N ALA A 118 15.07 7.68 1.26
CA ALA A 118 15.63 6.84 2.33
C ALA A 118 15.01 7.17 3.69
N ALA A 119 14.88 8.45 4.02
CA ALA A 119 14.26 8.91 5.26
C ALA A 119 12.80 8.46 5.35
N GLY A 120 11.99 8.72 4.33
CA GLY A 120 10.57 8.35 4.32
C GLY A 120 10.36 6.83 4.37
N LEU A 121 11.18 6.04 3.66
CA LEU A 121 11.10 4.58 3.73
C LEU A 121 11.52 4.04 5.11
N ALA A 122 12.55 4.60 5.73
CA ALA A 122 12.99 4.21 7.08
C ALA A 122 11.92 4.54 8.13
N GLU A 123 11.26 5.70 8.02
CA GLU A 123 10.13 6.07 8.89
C GLU A 123 8.91 5.17 8.68
N ALA A 124 8.59 4.84 7.42
CA ALA A 124 7.52 3.90 7.11
C ALA A 124 7.77 2.52 7.73
N LEU A 125 8.98 1.97 7.58
CA LEU A 125 9.36 0.71 8.20
C LEU A 125 9.34 0.78 9.72
N ARG A 126 9.79 1.89 10.31
CA ARG A 126 9.70 2.10 11.77
C ARG A 126 8.25 2.03 12.26
N ALA A 127 7.32 2.66 11.54
CA ALA A 127 5.90 2.63 11.88
C ALA A 127 5.29 1.21 11.73
N ILE A 128 5.68 0.48 10.70
CA ILE A 128 5.25 -0.90 10.47
C ILE A 128 5.78 -1.83 11.57
N HIS A 129 7.10 -1.76 11.86
CA HIS A 129 7.76 -2.60 12.86
C HIS A 129 7.27 -2.32 14.29
N ALA A 130 6.88 -1.08 14.61
CA ALA A 130 6.30 -0.72 15.91
C ALA A 130 4.95 -1.39 16.20
N ASN A 131 4.30 -1.98 15.19
CA ASN A 131 3.05 -2.73 15.31
C ASN A 131 3.27 -4.25 15.11
N ASP A 132 4.48 -4.75 15.36
CA ASP A 132 4.86 -6.16 15.20
C ASP A 132 4.59 -6.72 13.78
N LEU A 133 4.58 -5.84 12.78
CA LEU A 133 4.46 -6.21 11.37
C LEU A 133 5.79 -6.10 10.66
N LEU A 134 5.95 -6.91 9.61
CA LEU A 134 7.03 -6.81 8.62
C LEU A 134 6.42 -6.51 7.25
N HIS A 135 7.14 -5.74 6.43
CA HIS A 135 6.68 -5.47 5.06
C HIS A 135 6.80 -6.69 4.16
N ARG A 136 7.90 -7.43 4.22
CA ARG A 136 8.20 -8.70 3.51
C ARG A 136 8.23 -8.62 1.98
N ASP A 137 7.75 -7.56 1.36
CA ASP A 137 7.70 -7.37 -0.11
C ASP A 137 8.03 -5.93 -0.51
N LEU A 138 8.97 -5.29 0.20
CA LEU A 138 9.39 -3.94 -0.15
C LEU A 138 10.19 -3.99 -1.47
N LYS A 139 9.66 -3.30 -2.48
CA LYS A 139 10.20 -3.23 -3.84
C LYS A 139 9.76 -1.94 -4.53
N PRO A 140 10.38 -1.52 -5.62
CA PRO A 140 10.06 -0.26 -6.28
C PRO A 140 8.60 -0.10 -6.75
N SER A 141 7.89 -1.19 -7.02
CA SER A 141 6.46 -1.13 -7.37
C SER A 141 5.54 -0.90 -6.16
N ASN A 142 6.03 -1.16 -4.93
CA ASN A 142 5.29 -0.96 -3.68
C ASN A 142 5.68 0.35 -2.96
N VAL A 143 6.42 1.23 -3.63
CA VAL A 143 6.74 2.59 -3.20
C VAL A 143 6.13 3.56 -4.19
N LEU A 144 5.12 4.32 -3.78
CA LEU A 144 4.52 5.39 -4.57
C LEU A 144 5.23 6.71 -4.27
N LEU A 145 5.42 7.53 -5.29
CA LEU A 145 6.00 8.87 -5.15
C LEU A 145 4.86 9.90 -5.15
N ALA A 146 4.52 10.39 -3.96
CA ALA A 146 3.59 11.50 -3.79
C ALA A 146 4.34 12.84 -3.81
N ALA A 147 3.62 13.96 -3.94
CA ALA A 147 4.22 15.28 -4.06
C ALA A 147 5.09 15.65 -2.84
N ASP A 148 4.72 15.19 -1.67
CA ASP A 148 5.33 15.46 -0.36
C ASP A 148 6.25 14.33 0.16
N GLY A 149 6.51 13.29 -0.64
CA GLY A 149 7.41 12.19 -0.26
C GLY A 149 6.95 10.80 -0.70
N PRO A 150 7.69 9.75 -0.34
CA PRO A 150 7.32 8.39 -0.68
C PRO A 150 6.12 7.91 0.15
N ARG A 151 5.39 6.92 -0.38
CA ARG A 151 4.36 6.19 0.35
C ARG A 151 4.54 4.71 0.13
N VAL A 152 4.74 3.98 1.22
CA VAL A 152 4.82 2.52 1.21
C VAL A 152 3.42 1.94 1.18
N ILE A 153 3.18 1.02 0.26
CA ILE A 153 1.91 0.31 0.08
C ILE A 153 2.10 -1.20 0.19
N ASP A 154 1.00 -1.93 0.39
CA ASP A 154 0.96 -3.41 0.36
C ASP A 154 1.90 -4.09 1.37
N PHE A 155 2.08 -3.52 2.57
CA PHE A 155 2.91 -4.12 3.61
C PHE A 155 2.22 -5.32 4.27
N GLY A 156 2.96 -6.43 4.40
CA GLY A 156 2.69 -7.57 5.28
C GLY A 156 1.45 -8.41 5.00
N ILE A 157 0.44 -7.85 4.33
CA ILE A 157 -0.89 -8.42 4.29
C ILE A 157 -0.93 -9.62 3.33
N ALA A 158 -0.91 -10.83 3.91
CA ALA A 158 -1.16 -12.11 3.25
C ALA A 158 0.01 -12.81 2.52
N ARG A 159 1.28 -12.48 2.79
CA ARG A 159 2.38 -13.35 2.33
C ARG A 159 2.57 -14.53 3.28
N THR A 160 2.46 -15.72 2.73
CA THR A 160 2.69 -16.98 3.47
C THR A 160 4.16 -17.10 3.87
N MET A 161 4.44 -17.28 5.17
CA MET A 161 5.78 -17.61 5.70
C MET A 161 6.34 -18.92 5.10
N ASP A 162 5.46 -19.78 4.58
CA ASP A 162 5.80 -21.12 4.06
C ASP A 162 6.14 -21.13 2.55
N ALA A 163 6.04 -20.00 1.87
CA ALA A 163 6.65 -19.91 0.56
C ALA A 163 8.15 -19.64 0.76
N THR A 164 8.93 -20.69 0.99
CA THR A 164 10.31 -20.69 0.52
C THR A 164 10.28 -20.04 -0.85
N ALA A 165 11.19 -19.09 -1.12
CA ALA A 165 11.23 -18.41 -2.40
C ALA A 165 11.13 -19.39 -3.58
N LEU A 166 11.49 -20.63 -3.34
CA LEU A 166 11.28 -21.80 -4.19
C LEU A 166 10.13 -22.63 -3.60
N THR A 167 8.93 -22.55 -4.20
CA THR A 167 7.85 -23.50 -3.85
C THR A 167 8.26 -24.93 -4.20
N SER A 168 7.62 -25.93 -3.58
CA SER A 168 7.80 -27.35 -3.96
C SER A 168 7.55 -27.63 -5.43
N THR A 169 6.94 -26.71 -6.17
CA THR A 169 6.68 -26.75 -7.63
C THR A 169 7.75 -26.02 -8.44
N GLY A 170 8.83 -25.49 -7.84
CA GLY A 170 9.87 -24.74 -8.54
C GLY A 170 9.48 -23.32 -8.96
N VAL A 171 8.29 -22.84 -8.58
CA VAL A 171 7.82 -21.50 -8.90
C VAL A 171 8.31 -20.52 -7.83
N VAL A 172 9.09 -19.51 -8.24
CA VAL A 172 9.51 -18.41 -7.37
C VAL A 172 8.37 -17.40 -7.29
N ILE A 173 7.86 -17.15 -6.07
CA ILE A 173 6.82 -16.16 -5.82
C ILE A 173 7.48 -14.85 -5.35
N GLY A 174 7.35 -13.78 -6.11
CA GLY A 174 7.84 -12.45 -5.78
C GLY A 174 8.83 -11.89 -6.78
N THR A 175 9.49 -10.78 -6.42
CA THR A 175 10.54 -10.13 -7.23
C THR A 175 11.89 -10.44 -6.55
N PRO A 176 12.64 -11.43 -7.04
CA PRO A 176 13.80 -11.98 -6.32
C PRO A 176 14.87 -10.95 -5.98
N GLY A 177 15.09 -9.95 -6.85
CA GLY A 177 16.17 -8.97 -6.70
C GLY A 177 16.05 -8.05 -5.48
N PHE A 178 14.89 -8.03 -4.79
CA PHE A 178 14.64 -7.22 -3.60
C PHE A 178 14.42 -8.06 -2.33
N MET A 179 14.46 -9.38 -2.43
CA MET A 179 14.38 -10.29 -1.28
C MET A 179 15.68 -10.28 -0.49
N SER A 180 15.59 -10.44 0.84
CA SER A 180 16.78 -10.63 1.67
C SER A 180 17.33 -12.06 1.52
N PRO A 181 18.64 -12.30 1.86
CA PRO A 181 19.23 -13.64 1.85
C PRO A 181 18.41 -14.65 2.66
N GLU A 182 18.01 -14.28 3.86
CA GLU A 182 17.20 -15.16 4.73
C GLU A 182 15.81 -15.44 4.16
N GLN A 183 15.21 -14.51 3.39
CA GLN A 183 13.98 -14.81 2.64
C GLN A 183 14.22 -15.81 1.51
N ALA A 184 15.34 -15.69 0.81
CA ALA A 184 15.71 -16.58 -0.29
C ALA A 184 15.97 -17.99 0.19
N GLU A 185 16.53 -18.16 1.40
CA GLU A 185 16.87 -19.42 2.04
C GLU A 185 15.72 -20.02 2.87
N GLY A 186 14.58 -19.30 3.01
CA GLY A 186 13.46 -19.75 3.86
C GLY A 186 13.77 -19.70 5.36
N GLY A 187 14.69 -18.82 5.76
CA GLY A 187 15.08 -18.58 7.15
C GLY A 187 14.06 -17.74 7.92
N GLN A 188 14.38 -17.45 9.18
CA GLN A 188 13.56 -16.62 10.03
C GLN A 188 13.63 -15.14 9.59
N LEU A 189 12.46 -14.54 9.34
CA LEU A 189 12.35 -13.14 8.94
C LEU A 189 12.23 -12.25 10.17
N GLY A 190 12.81 -11.04 10.04
CA GLY A 190 12.75 -10.01 11.06
C GLY A 190 12.84 -8.60 10.43
N PRO A 191 12.84 -7.54 11.26
CA PRO A 191 13.00 -6.16 10.79
C PRO A 191 14.21 -5.96 9.88
N ALA A 192 15.31 -6.66 10.12
CA ALA A 192 16.52 -6.62 9.30
C ALA A 192 16.28 -7.11 7.85
N SER A 193 15.28 -7.97 7.61
CA SER A 193 14.92 -8.40 6.25
C SER A 193 14.36 -7.25 5.44
N ASP A 194 13.52 -6.41 6.04
CA ASP A 194 12.97 -5.21 5.38
C ASP A 194 14.05 -4.15 5.15
N ILE A 195 15.07 -4.06 6.03
CA ILE A 195 16.22 -3.16 5.84
C ILE A 195 17.04 -3.58 4.61
N PHE A 196 17.22 -4.87 4.38
CA PHE A 196 17.88 -5.34 3.15
C PHE A 196 17.07 -4.93 1.91
N SER A 197 15.77 -5.16 1.92
CA SER A 197 14.88 -4.77 0.83
C SER A 197 14.90 -3.25 0.59
N LEU A 198 14.94 -2.44 1.68
CA LEU A 198 15.11 -0.99 1.60
C LEU A 198 16.43 -0.63 0.91
N GLY A 199 17.55 -1.25 1.30
CA GLY A 199 18.85 -1.05 0.64
C GLY A 199 18.79 -1.36 -0.86
N ALA A 200 18.12 -2.46 -1.25
CA ALA A 200 17.95 -2.83 -2.65
C ALA A 200 17.07 -1.82 -3.42
N VAL A 201 16.01 -1.30 -2.80
CA VAL A 201 15.16 -0.25 -3.38
C VAL A 201 15.93 1.05 -3.58
N LEU A 202 16.75 1.47 -2.61
CA LEU A 202 17.59 2.67 -2.72
C LEU A 202 18.67 2.51 -3.78
N ALA A 203 19.30 1.33 -3.87
CA ALA A 203 20.28 1.03 -4.93
C ALA A 203 19.64 1.14 -6.31
N PHE A 204 18.44 0.55 -6.50
CA PHE A 204 17.67 0.68 -7.74
C PHE A 204 17.28 2.13 -8.02
N ALA A 205 16.81 2.87 -7.03
CA ALA A 205 16.44 4.27 -7.21
C ALA A 205 17.62 5.12 -7.71
N ALA A 206 18.81 4.90 -7.15
CA ALA A 206 20.01 5.68 -7.45
C ALA A 206 20.74 5.25 -8.74
N THR A 207 20.59 3.98 -9.18
CA THR A 207 21.33 3.44 -10.32
C THR A 207 20.46 3.10 -11.53
N GLY A 208 19.14 2.92 -11.33
CA GLY A 208 18.22 2.47 -12.35
C GLY A 208 18.26 0.97 -12.62
N VAL A 209 19.12 0.21 -11.91
CA VAL A 209 19.30 -1.23 -12.13
C VAL A 209 19.14 -2.01 -10.82
N GLU A 210 18.66 -3.25 -10.91
CA GLU A 210 18.57 -4.13 -9.74
C GLU A 210 19.98 -4.50 -9.22
N PRO A 211 20.24 -4.38 -7.91
CA PRO A 211 21.58 -4.59 -7.36
C PRO A 211 22.11 -6.01 -7.54
N PHE A 212 21.23 -6.99 -7.72
CA PHE A 212 21.61 -8.39 -7.98
C PHE A 212 21.35 -8.80 -9.44
N GLY A 213 21.01 -7.83 -10.31
CA GLY A 213 20.80 -8.01 -11.73
C GLY A 213 19.56 -8.83 -12.07
N GLU A 214 19.24 -8.86 -13.35
CA GLU A 214 18.08 -9.56 -13.89
C GLU A 214 18.43 -11.00 -14.32
N GLY A 215 17.40 -11.80 -14.66
CA GLY A 215 17.55 -13.14 -15.20
C GLY A 215 16.60 -14.16 -14.57
N PRO A 216 16.85 -15.47 -14.78
CA PRO A 216 16.04 -16.51 -14.18
C PRO A 216 15.97 -16.36 -12.66
N PRO A 217 14.78 -16.48 -12.03
CA PRO A 217 14.58 -16.22 -10.60
C PRO A 217 15.56 -16.95 -9.69
N VAL A 218 15.84 -18.23 -9.95
CA VAL A 218 16.80 -19.03 -9.15
C VAL A 218 18.21 -18.45 -9.20
N ALA A 219 18.65 -17.96 -10.39
CA ALA A 219 19.97 -17.35 -10.52
C ALA A 219 20.05 -15.99 -9.78
N VAL A 220 18.96 -15.22 -9.77
CA VAL A 220 18.88 -13.97 -9.00
C VAL A 220 18.94 -14.28 -7.50
N LEU A 221 18.15 -15.25 -7.00
CA LEU A 221 18.19 -15.68 -5.60
C LEU A 221 19.58 -16.14 -5.18
N HIS A 222 20.26 -16.92 -6.00
CA HIS A 222 21.63 -17.34 -5.72
C HIS A 222 22.57 -16.11 -5.57
N ARG A 223 22.42 -15.10 -6.45
CA ARG A 223 23.24 -13.87 -6.33
C ARG A 223 22.87 -13.05 -5.09
N VAL A 224 21.60 -12.99 -4.71
CA VAL A 224 21.17 -12.34 -3.46
C VAL A 224 21.86 -12.94 -2.25
N VAL A 225 21.99 -14.27 -2.20
CA VAL A 225 22.65 -14.97 -1.10
C VAL A 225 24.18 -14.84 -1.16
N ALA A 226 24.77 -15.11 -2.33
CA ALA A 226 26.20 -15.39 -2.43
C ALA A 226 27.04 -14.27 -3.06
N SER A 227 26.43 -13.29 -3.73
CA SER A 227 27.18 -12.27 -4.49
C SER A 227 27.08 -10.88 -3.86
N GLU A 228 28.14 -10.07 -4.03
CA GLU A 228 28.10 -8.65 -3.67
C GLU A 228 27.10 -7.89 -4.57
N PRO A 229 26.42 -6.86 -4.03
CA PRO A 229 25.52 -6.03 -4.81
C PRO A 229 26.27 -5.20 -5.86
N ARG A 230 25.70 -5.04 -7.03
CA ARG A 230 26.21 -4.19 -8.11
C ARG A 230 25.82 -2.73 -7.84
N LEU A 231 26.72 -1.95 -7.30
CA LEU A 231 26.54 -0.53 -6.99
C LEU A 231 27.36 0.35 -7.95
N VAL A 232 27.45 -0.05 -9.22
CA VAL A 232 28.21 0.68 -10.25
C VAL A 232 27.54 2.03 -10.50
N GLY A 233 28.33 3.11 -10.51
CA GLY A 233 27.83 4.48 -10.68
C GLY A 233 27.32 5.13 -9.39
N LEU A 234 27.06 4.37 -8.34
CA LEU A 234 26.71 4.92 -7.04
C LEU A 234 27.95 5.45 -6.34
N GLN A 235 27.97 6.75 -6.09
CA GLN A 235 29.07 7.46 -5.40
C GLN A 235 28.48 8.30 -4.26
N GLY A 236 29.33 9.07 -3.58
CA GLY A 236 28.92 9.98 -2.52
C GLY A 236 28.53 9.29 -1.21
N PRO A 237 28.05 10.07 -0.23
CA PRO A 237 27.77 9.61 1.13
C PRO A 237 26.56 8.67 1.24
N VAL A 238 25.69 8.58 0.23
CA VAL A 238 24.57 7.62 0.22
C VAL A 238 25.04 6.17 -0.01
N ARG A 239 26.20 5.96 -0.66
CA ARG A 239 26.74 4.63 -0.95
C ARG A 239 27.03 3.79 0.31
N PRO A 240 27.74 4.29 1.33
CA PRO A 240 27.97 3.54 2.57
C PRO A 240 26.68 3.11 3.27
N LEU A 241 25.67 3.99 3.30
CA LEU A 241 24.37 3.71 3.88
C LEU A 241 23.67 2.54 3.16
N ILE A 242 23.63 2.57 1.82
CA ILE A 242 23.04 1.49 1.01
C ILE A 242 23.81 0.19 1.20
N THR A 243 25.15 0.27 1.22
CA THR A 243 26.01 -0.92 1.42
C THR A 243 25.76 -1.57 2.77
N ALA A 244 25.61 -0.79 3.84
CA ALA A 244 25.32 -1.31 5.18
C ALA A 244 23.95 -2.03 5.22
N CYS A 245 22.92 -1.48 4.54
CA CYS A 245 21.62 -2.13 4.44
C CYS A 245 21.71 -3.50 3.72
N LEU A 246 22.60 -3.62 2.74
CA LEU A 246 22.74 -4.82 1.90
C LEU A 246 23.72 -5.87 2.47
N ALA A 247 24.17 -5.73 3.73
CA ALA A 247 24.96 -6.74 4.41
C ALA A 247 24.24 -8.10 4.41
N LYS A 248 24.99 -9.18 4.13
CA LYS A 248 24.41 -10.53 4.03
C LYS A 248 23.89 -11.06 5.36
N ASN A 249 24.69 -10.86 6.42
CA ASN A 249 24.26 -11.23 7.77
C ASN A 249 23.27 -10.17 8.30
N PRO A 250 22.04 -10.55 8.70
CA PRO A 250 21.03 -9.64 9.25
C PRO A 250 21.53 -8.81 10.45
N ALA A 251 22.43 -9.39 11.27
CA ALA A 251 22.96 -8.71 12.46
C ALA A 251 23.90 -7.53 12.14
N ASP A 252 24.46 -7.47 10.92
CA ASP A 252 25.37 -6.41 10.48
C ASP A 252 24.63 -5.23 9.83
N ARG A 253 23.31 -5.35 9.66
CA ARG A 253 22.46 -4.31 9.07
C ARG A 253 22.04 -3.29 10.14
N PRO A 254 21.95 -1.99 9.79
CA PRO A 254 21.43 -0.99 10.72
C PRO A 254 19.96 -1.25 11.09
N THR A 255 19.57 -0.87 12.29
CA THR A 255 18.15 -0.75 12.66
C THR A 255 17.54 0.49 11.97
N THR A 256 16.21 0.59 11.94
CA THR A 256 15.51 1.79 11.42
C THR A 256 15.92 3.07 12.16
N ALA A 257 16.16 3.00 13.47
CA ALA A 257 16.64 4.13 14.27
C ALA A 257 18.05 4.56 13.86
N GLN A 258 18.99 3.62 13.82
CA GLN A 258 20.36 3.90 13.37
C GLN A 258 20.42 4.44 11.94
N LEU A 259 19.55 3.93 11.06
CA LEU A 259 19.46 4.42 9.69
C LEU A 259 18.99 5.87 9.63
N LEU A 260 17.97 6.25 10.41
CA LEU A 260 17.49 7.63 10.50
C LEU A 260 18.55 8.57 11.10
N ASP A 261 19.29 8.12 12.13
CA ASP A 261 20.39 8.87 12.72
C ASP A 261 21.52 9.11 11.69
N GLN A 262 21.86 8.10 10.89
CA GLN A 262 22.84 8.23 9.81
C GLN A 262 22.36 9.19 8.72
N ILE A 263 21.11 9.09 8.31
CA ILE A 263 20.53 10.00 7.31
C ILE A 263 20.59 11.44 7.83
N THR A 264 20.13 11.70 9.04
CA THR A 264 20.13 13.04 9.64
C THR A 264 21.55 13.62 9.79
N SER A 265 22.56 12.77 10.00
CA SER A 265 23.96 13.23 10.09
C SER A 265 24.60 13.53 8.74
N CYS A 266 24.09 12.95 7.66
CA CYS A 266 24.67 13.09 6.31
C CYS A 266 23.85 14.01 5.39
N TRP A 267 22.60 14.29 5.74
CA TRP A 267 21.68 15.08 4.92
C TRP A 267 20.92 16.08 5.77
N ASP A 268 21.08 17.35 5.42
CA ASP A 268 20.31 18.46 5.97
C ASP A 268 19.22 18.83 4.97
N PRO A 269 17.93 18.64 5.32
CA PRO A 269 16.85 18.99 4.40
C PRO A 269 16.87 20.48 4.08
N PRO A 270 16.59 20.87 2.81
CA PRO A 270 16.48 22.27 2.43
C PRO A 270 15.49 23.02 3.31
N VAL A 271 15.72 24.32 3.56
CA VAL A 271 14.85 25.18 4.40
C VAL A 271 13.39 25.19 3.91
N ASP A 272 13.20 25.05 2.60
CA ASP A 272 11.87 25.00 1.95
C ASP A 272 11.22 23.60 1.97
N PHE A 273 11.87 22.62 2.61
CA PHE A 273 11.28 21.30 2.82
C PHE A 273 10.28 21.37 4.00
N PRO A 274 9.01 20.92 3.88
CA PRO A 274 8.44 20.05 2.84
C PRO A 274 7.72 20.77 1.68
N ASP A 275 7.74 22.09 1.59
CA ASP A 275 6.98 22.84 0.56
C ASP A 275 7.52 22.62 -0.86
N ALA A 276 8.83 22.36 -0.99
CA ALA A 276 9.43 21.94 -2.25
C ALA A 276 9.33 20.43 -2.45
N SER A 277 8.89 20.00 -3.64
CA SER A 277 8.86 18.58 -4.00
C SER A 277 10.26 17.96 -3.87
N PRO A 278 10.42 16.81 -3.18
CA PRO A 278 11.70 16.13 -3.03
C PRO A 278 12.19 15.46 -4.34
N TRP A 279 11.39 15.52 -5.39
CA TRP A 279 11.62 14.80 -6.63
C TRP A 279 12.15 15.68 -7.75
N PRO A 280 12.92 15.14 -8.71
CA PRO A 280 13.30 15.85 -9.93
C PRO A 280 12.06 16.36 -10.68
N GLN A 281 12.21 17.47 -11.40
CA GLN A 281 11.11 18.07 -12.16
C GLN A 281 10.40 17.06 -13.09
N ALA A 282 11.15 16.17 -13.77
CA ALA A 282 10.58 15.14 -14.62
C ALA A 282 9.62 14.19 -13.86
N VAL A 283 9.95 13.83 -12.62
CA VAL A 283 9.10 13.00 -11.76
C VAL A 283 7.91 13.81 -11.24
N THR A 284 8.12 15.07 -10.84
CA THR A 284 7.06 15.97 -10.38
C THR A 284 5.98 16.18 -11.45
N VAL A 285 6.35 16.32 -12.71
CA VAL A 285 5.41 16.41 -13.84
C VAL A 285 4.55 15.14 -13.93
N VAL A 286 5.16 13.97 -13.76
CA VAL A 286 4.42 12.70 -13.76
C VAL A 286 3.45 12.63 -12.57
N ILE A 287 3.88 13.01 -11.36
CA ILE A 287 3.03 13.06 -10.16
C ILE A 287 1.81 13.94 -10.40
N ASN A 288 2.01 15.15 -10.93
CA ASN A 288 0.93 16.10 -11.22
C ASN A 288 -0.07 15.54 -12.24
N ALA A 289 0.40 14.78 -13.24
CA ALA A 289 -0.48 14.10 -14.19
C ALA A 289 -1.35 13.02 -13.53
N TYR A 290 -0.82 12.28 -12.57
CA TYR A 290 -1.59 11.30 -11.78
C TYR A 290 -2.66 12.00 -10.92
N THR A 291 -2.31 13.11 -10.26
CA THR A 291 -3.23 13.90 -9.43
C THR A 291 -4.36 14.46 -10.28
N SER A 292 -4.06 15.08 -11.42
CA SER A 292 -5.06 15.65 -12.34
C SER A 292 -5.98 14.59 -12.92
N SER A 293 -5.43 13.42 -13.32
CA SER A 293 -6.23 12.31 -13.86
C SER A 293 -7.15 11.69 -12.80
N ALA A 294 -6.70 11.59 -11.56
CA ALA A 294 -7.53 11.13 -10.45
C ALA A 294 -8.67 12.10 -10.20
N THR A 295 -8.42 13.41 -10.17
CA THR A 295 -9.42 14.46 -9.95
C THR A 295 -10.46 14.49 -11.07
N ALA A 296 -10.05 14.43 -12.34
CA ALA A 296 -10.96 14.49 -13.50
C ALA A 296 -11.96 13.31 -13.48
N ARG A 297 -11.50 12.08 -13.28
CA ARG A 297 -12.38 10.89 -13.21
C ARG A 297 -13.26 10.86 -11.97
N TYR A 298 -12.83 11.57 -10.93
CA TYR A 298 -13.59 11.72 -9.71
C TYR A 298 -14.81 12.65 -9.91
N THR A 299 -14.67 13.67 -10.78
CA THR A 299 -15.71 14.68 -11.08
C THR A 299 -16.64 14.27 -12.22
N GLU A 300 -16.17 13.59 -13.27
CA GLU A 300 -16.98 13.22 -14.44
C GLU A 300 -18.19 12.35 -14.10
N HIS A 301 -18.14 11.51 -13.05
CA HIS A 301 -19.26 10.65 -12.65
C HIS A 301 -20.17 11.27 -11.58
N ALA A 302 -19.80 12.43 -11.02
CA ALA A 302 -20.73 13.18 -10.16
C ALA A 302 -21.87 13.83 -10.96
N THR A 303 -21.66 14.05 -12.25
CA THR A 303 -22.61 14.69 -13.17
C THR A 303 -23.52 13.72 -13.92
N THR A 304 -23.27 12.40 -13.86
CA THR A 304 -24.05 11.38 -14.61
C THR A 304 -25.02 10.55 -13.76
N SER A 305 -25.21 10.85 -12.48
CA SER A 305 -26.36 10.29 -11.76
C SER A 305 -27.61 11.00 -12.20
N PRO A 306 -28.59 10.32 -12.81
CA PRO A 306 -29.87 10.93 -13.11
C PRO A 306 -30.51 11.40 -11.80
N PRO A 307 -31.18 12.56 -11.78
CA PRO A 307 -31.95 12.96 -10.63
C PRO A 307 -33.01 11.87 -10.39
N THR A 308 -32.95 11.19 -9.25
CA THR A 308 -34.04 10.36 -8.76
C THR A 308 -35.22 11.30 -8.58
N ALA A 309 -36.11 11.33 -9.57
CA ALA A 309 -37.39 11.97 -9.47
C ALA A 309 -38.22 11.19 -8.43
N SER A 310 -38.11 11.59 -7.19
CA SER A 310 -39.07 11.26 -6.16
C SER A 310 -40.32 12.12 -6.42
N THR A 311 -41.17 11.66 -7.32
CA THR A 311 -42.59 12.05 -7.33
C THR A 311 -43.26 11.25 -6.21
N ALA A 312 -43.00 11.60 -4.97
CA ALA A 312 -43.90 11.27 -3.89
C ALA A 312 -45.12 12.20 -4.07
N THR A 313 -46.20 11.63 -4.56
CA THR A 313 -47.49 12.28 -4.72
C THR A 313 -47.97 12.73 -3.33
N THR A 314 -48.65 13.89 -3.26
CA THR A 314 -49.22 14.49 -2.04
C THR A 314 -50.07 13.52 -1.23
N ALA A 315 -50.65 12.49 -1.87
CA ALA A 315 -51.41 11.42 -1.25
C ALA A 315 -50.62 10.53 -0.27
N ASP A 316 -49.34 10.25 -0.51
CA ASP A 316 -48.52 9.40 0.36
C ASP A 316 -48.11 10.11 1.66
N ARG A 317 -48.02 11.45 1.66
CA ARG A 317 -47.76 12.23 2.87
C ARG A 317 -48.97 12.31 3.82
N GLU A 318 -50.19 12.31 3.28
CA GLU A 318 -51.40 12.33 4.12
C GLU A 318 -51.69 10.96 4.76
N ASP A 319 -51.32 9.85 4.12
CA ASP A 319 -51.50 8.51 4.67
C ASP A 319 -50.48 8.21 5.81
N LEU A 320 -49.24 8.70 5.68
CA LEU A 320 -48.23 8.57 6.73
C LEU A 320 -48.58 9.42 7.96
N ALA A 321 -49.18 10.61 7.78
CA ALA A 321 -49.65 11.45 8.86
C ALA A 321 -50.83 10.84 9.63
N ARG A 322 -51.76 10.18 8.94
CA ARG A 322 -52.90 9.48 9.56
C ARG A 322 -52.47 8.26 10.39
N ARG A 323 -51.47 7.52 9.96
CA ARG A 323 -50.95 6.36 10.70
C ARG A 323 -50.22 6.78 11.98
N HIS A 324 -49.55 7.94 12.01
CA HIS A 324 -48.93 8.47 13.23
C HIS A 324 -49.94 8.97 14.26
N SER A 325 -51.05 9.58 13.83
CA SER A 325 -52.08 10.05 14.77
C SER A 325 -52.82 8.89 15.45
N HIS A 326 -53.03 7.78 14.74
CA HIS A 326 -53.73 6.61 15.30
C HIS A 326 -52.88 5.79 16.29
N ALA A 327 -51.54 5.89 16.16
CA ALA A 327 -50.60 5.25 17.09
C ALA A 327 -50.48 6.00 18.42
N CYS A 328 -50.74 7.31 18.43
CA CYS A 328 -50.71 8.12 19.66
C CYS A 328 -52.01 7.97 20.50
N GLU A 329 -53.15 7.62 19.90
CA GLU A 329 -54.43 7.44 20.65
C GLU A 329 -54.55 6.08 21.34
N LEU A 330 -53.75 5.08 20.96
CA LEU A 330 -53.77 3.74 21.57
C LEU A 330 -52.75 3.52 22.68
N GLY A 331 -51.84 4.48 22.92
CA GLY A 331 -50.81 4.40 23.93
C GLY A 331 -51.18 5.04 25.27
N GLY A 332 -52.41 5.60 25.43
CA GLY A 332 -52.78 6.42 26.59
C GLY A 332 -53.78 5.78 27.59
N ALA A 333 -54.02 4.49 27.58
CA ALA A 333 -54.90 3.83 28.50
C ALA A 333 -54.29 2.57 29.12
N GLY A 334 -53.59 2.76 30.27
CA GLY A 334 -53.12 1.59 31.02
C GLY A 334 -51.99 1.84 31.97
N GLU A 335 -52.23 2.71 32.98
CA GLU A 335 -51.48 2.64 34.24
C GLU A 335 -52.23 3.41 35.34
N HIS A 336 -53.11 2.70 36.05
CA HIS A 336 -53.47 2.98 37.44
C HIS A 336 -54.15 1.75 38.05
N ALA A 337 -53.60 1.26 39.14
CA ALA A 337 -53.95 0.23 40.13
C ALA A 337 -52.92 -0.92 40.07
N GLU A 338 -52.20 -1.27 41.13
CA GLU A 338 -52.58 -1.37 42.53
C GLU A 338 -51.34 -1.36 43.43
N SER A 339 -51.41 -0.62 44.53
CA SER A 339 -50.59 -0.81 45.73
C SER A 339 -51.38 -1.71 46.69
N ALA A 340 -50.77 -2.76 47.19
CA ALA A 340 -50.93 -3.32 48.51
C ALA A 340 -49.73 -4.20 48.86
#